data_741e76d229efb362e046ace4fd4a272f
#
_entry.id   741e76d229efb362e046ace4fd4a272f
#
_cell.length_a   1.000
_cell.length_b   1.000
_cell.length_c   1.000
_cell.angle_alpha   90.00
_cell.angle_beta   90.00
_cell.angle_gamma   90.00
#
_symmetry.space_group_name_H-M   'P 1'
#
loop_
_entity.id
_entity.type
_entity.pdbx_description
1 polymer ?
#
loop_
_entity_poly.entity_id
_entity_poly.type
_entity_poly.pdbx_seq_one_letter_code
_entity_poly.pdbx_strand_id
1 'polypeptide(L)'
;MPLLVGPKTGLEPGGGPVSRLDSLTGLRFFAAWLVLQHHFTNFALVPVLQRYTGFGATGVTFFFVLSGFVLTWSFVPSDTAPRFYWRRFARIWPLHALTTLLALPVFYTWRDMPLEWGPVLLSFALLHAWVPTATTYFAGNPASWSLSCEMFFYAVHPLLIRRVLGWSVAVIGGAMLAVGVATVVVADLAIDWPDRIAGWLLYISPVFRIGEFFLGMALAAALKRGLRIPLPLLPAALLTGLWFVFYYDVAHRMPAPWPVWVANANYVMLPVLYGLVITAAAQLDLAGAPSFLRDRAMVRLGEWSYALYLIHATVIYALIKLIGARSSVQYTNVVWLVGVSVVCIVVSAALYRFFEYPVEAWLRAFQKRRVAAAPVVAAD
;
A
#
# COMPACT_ATOMS: atom_id res chain seq x y z
N MET A 1 -28.22 16.97 4.79
CA MET A 1 -28.63 15.99 3.77
C MET A 1 -27.74 14.76 3.96
N PRO A 2 -28.24 13.63 4.45
CA PRO A 2 -27.40 12.46 4.72
C PRO A 2 -27.03 11.80 3.39
N LEU A 3 -25.74 11.78 3.09
CA LEU A 3 -25.19 11.04 1.95
C LEU A 3 -25.31 9.55 2.26
N LEU A 4 -26.23 8.90 1.57
CA LEU A 4 -26.42 7.46 1.55
C LEU A 4 -25.14 6.78 1.02
N VAL A 5 -24.23 6.43 1.91
CA VAL A 5 -23.24 5.39 1.64
C VAL A 5 -24.00 4.07 1.73
N GLY A 6 -24.45 3.55 0.59
CA GLY A 6 -25.06 2.25 0.52
C GLY A 6 -24.12 1.19 1.09
N PRO A 7 -24.62 0.19 1.84
CA PRO A 7 -23.79 -0.86 2.41
C PRO A 7 -23.10 -1.64 1.27
N LYS A 8 -21.76 -1.63 1.25
CA LYS A 8 -20.98 -2.54 0.41
C LYS A 8 -21.00 -3.92 1.09
N THR A 9 -22.10 -4.64 0.99
CA THR A 9 -22.24 -5.97 1.55
C THR A 9 -21.76 -7.00 0.53
N GLY A 10 -20.65 -7.68 0.82
CA GLY A 10 -20.36 -9.00 0.27
C GLY A 10 -21.00 -10.07 1.13
N LEU A 11 -21.21 -11.27 0.62
CA LEU A 11 -21.74 -12.41 1.37
C LEU A 11 -20.61 -13.20 2.04
N GLU A 12 -20.80 -13.62 3.29
CA GLU A 12 -19.92 -14.58 3.96
C GLU A 12 -20.13 -16.01 3.43
N PRO A 13 -19.22 -16.98 3.69
CA PRO A 13 -19.35 -18.37 3.30
C PRO A 13 -20.54 -19.13 3.93
N GLY A 14 -21.44 -18.43 4.60
CA GLY A 14 -22.74 -18.91 5.13
C GLY A 14 -23.93 -18.07 4.67
N GLY A 15 -23.76 -17.18 3.67
CA GLY A 15 -24.84 -16.36 3.10
C GLY A 15 -25.12 -15.05 3.82
N GLY A 16 -24.38 -14.71 4.88
CA GLY A 16 -24.45 -13.42 5.57
C GLY A 16 -23.60 -12.31 4.91
N PRO A 17 -23.88 -11.02 5.19
CA PRO A 17 -23.08 -9.92 4.67
C PRO A 17 -21.65 -9.97 5.24
N VAL A 18 -20.64 -9.85 4.37
CA VAL A 18 -19.23 -9.74 4.81
C VAL A 18 -19.10 -8.50 5.69
N SER A 19 -18.66 -8.69 6.93
CA SER A 19 -18.48 -7.59 7.87
C SER A 19 -17.46 -6.59 7.35
N ARG A 20 -17.82 -5.31 7.35
CA ARG A 20 -16.90 -4.22 6.97
C ARG A 20 -15.86 -4.05 8.08
N LEU A 21 -14.58 -4.01 7.69
CA LEU A 21 -13.45 -3.82 8.61
C LEU A 21 -13.01 -2.36 8.56
N ASP A 22 -13.72 -1.48 9.28
CA ASP A 22 -13.52 -0.03 9.24
C ASP A 22 -12.20 0.40 9.87
N SER A 23 -11.69 -0.32 10.88
CA SER A 23 -10.37 -0.07 11.46
C SER A 23 -9.25 -0.20 10.43
N LEU A 24 -9.38 -1.14 9.48
CA LEU A 24 -8.41 -1.27 8.39
C LEU A 24 -8.44 -0.07 7.44
N THR A 25 -9.61 0.54 7.26
CA THR A 25 -9.72 1.79 6.50
C THR A 25 -9.03 2.93 7.23
N GLY A 26 -9.24 3.08 8.54
CA GLY A 26 -8.56 4.08 9.35
C GLY A 26 -7.03 3.93 9.36
N LEU A 27 -6.52 2.70 9.46
CA LEU A 27 -5.07 2.41 9.43
C LEU A 27 -4.40 2.85 8.13
N ARG A 28 -5.10 2.85 7.00
CA ARG A 28 -4.55 3.29 5.70
C ARG A 28 -4.07 4.74 5.73
N PHE A 29 -4.74 5.59 6.49
CA PHE A 29 -4.31 6.98 6.64
C PHE A 29 -2.91 7.07 7.26
N PHE A 30 -2.65 6.33 8.33
CA PHE A 30 -1.34 6.35 8.99
C PHE A 30 -0.23 5.84 8.08
N ALA A 31 -0.50 4.78 7.30
CA ALA A 31 0.48 4.28 6.33
C ALA A 31 0.79 5.31 5.23
N ALA A 32 -0.22 5.97 4.67
CA ALA A 32 -0.03 7.03 3.67
C ALA A 32 0.70 8.25 4.26
N TRP A 33 0.39 8.60 5.50
CA TRP A 33 1.05 9.72 6.20
C TRP A 33 2.51 9.41 6.55
N LEU A 34 2.84 8.17 6.90
CA LEU A 34 4.24 7.72 7.06
C LEU A 34 5.03 7.91 5.76
N VAL A 35 4.46 7.55 4.61
CA VAL A 35 5.10 7.76 3.30
C VAL A 35 5.27 9.25 3.00
N LEU A 36 4.29 10.07 3.31
CA LEU A 36 4.39 11.54 3.19
C LEU A 36 5.55 12.07 4.04
N GLN A 37 5.67 11.67 5.31
CA GLN A 37 6.76 12.09 6.20
C GLN A 37 8.13 11.70 5.65
N HIS A 38 8.27 10.51 5.08
CA HIS A 38 9.50 10.10 4.42
C HIS A 38 9.89 11.06 3.30
N HIS A 39 8.98 11.36 2.38
CA HIS A 39 9.26 12.26 1.27
C HIS A 39 9.41 13.72 1.72
N PHE A 40 8.79 14.11 2.84
CA PHE A 40 8.95 15.44 3.41
C PHE A 40 10.39 15.73 3.81
N THR A 41 11.22 14.73 4.15
CA THR A 41 12.64 14.92 4.44
C THR A 41 13.43 15.48 3.26
N ASN A 42 12.95 15.32 2.03
CA ASN A 42 13.54 15.94 0.86
C ASN A 42 13.33 17.48 0.83
N PHE A 43 12.29 17.96 1.52
CA PHE A 43 12.01 19.38 1.66
C PHE A 43 12.63 19.97 2.92
N ALA A 44 12.44 19.34 4.07
CA ALA A 44 12.89 19.88 5.36
C ALA A 44 13.17 18.76 6.37
N LEU A 45 14.21 18.96 7.20
CA LEU A 45 14.66 18.02 8.21
C LEU A 45 14.15 18.44 9.58
N VAL A 46 13.37 17.56 10.25
CA VAL A 46 12.88 17.76 11.62
C VAL A 46 13.77 16.97 12.58
N PRO A 47 14.30 17.57 13.66
CA PRO A 47 15.11 16.87 14.66
C PRO A 47 14.38 15.62 15.18
N VAL A 48 15.14 14.57 15.50
CA VAL A 48 14.64 13.26 15.94
C VAL A 48 13.85 12.53 14.87
N LEU A 49 12.84 13.17 14.27
CA LEU A 49 11.98 12.57 13.25
C LEU A 49 12.78 12.12 12.03
N GLN A 50 13.74 12.93 11.55
CA GLN A 50 14.61 12.58 10.42
C GLN A 50 15.32 11.23 10.60
N ARG A 51 15.62 10.82 11.85
CA ARG A 51 16.27 9.55 12.14
C ARG A 51 15.38 8.36 11.81
N TYR A 52 14.07 8.53 11.98
CA TYR A 52 13.08 7.47 11.81
C TYR A 52 12.26 7.59 10.52
N THR A 53 12.43 8.65 9.75
CA THR A 53 11.65 8.86 8.52
C THR A 53 11.98 7.89 7.40
N GLY A 54 13.14 7.23 7.43
CA GLY A 54 13.44 6.08 6.58
C GLY A 54 12.36 5.00 6.63
N PHE A 55 11.65 4.88 7.77
CA PHE A 55 10.46 4.01 7.88
C PHE A 55 9.27 4.42 7.07
N GLY A 56 9.15 5.69 6.71
CA GLY A 56 8.01 6.11 5.91
C GLY A 56 7.91 5.33 4.60
N ALA A 57 9.06 4.98 4.01
CA ALA A 57 9.10 4.09 2.85
C ALA A 57 8.42 2.73 3.08
N THR A 58 8.40 2.26 4.33
CA THR A 58 7.79 0.97 4.71
C THR A 58 6.26 1.01 4.75
N GLY A 59 5.63 2.19 4.69
CA GLY A 59 4.19 2.30 4.51
C GLY A 59 3.69 1.59 3.25
N VAL A 60 4.55 1.43 2.24
CA VAL A 60 4.26 0.61 1.04
C VAL A 60 4.11 -0.87 1.40
N THR A 61 5.00 -1.41 2.24
CA THR A 61 4.90 -2.77 2.77
C THR A 61 3.56 -2.99 3.48
N PHE A 62 3.15 -2.04 4.33
CA PHE A 62 1.84 -2.10 4.97
C PHE A 62 0.71 -2.18 3.95
N PHE A 63 0.73 -1.36 2.88
CA PHE A 63 -0.29 -1.39 1.84
C PHE A 63 -0.31 -2.71 1.07
N PHE A 64 0.82 -3.33 0.80
CA PHE A 64 0.87 -4.61 0.10
C PHE A 64 0.30 -5.76 0.94
N VAL A 65 0.65 -5.84 2.22
CA VAL A 65 0.05 -6.80 3.15
C VAL A 65 -1.45 -6.55 3.29
N LEU A 66 -1.85 -5.29 3.47
CA LEU A 66 -3.26 -4.91 3.59
C LEU A 66 -4.06 -5.24 2.33
N SER A 67 -3.49 -5.02 1.15
CA SER A 67 -4.13 -5.33 -0.13
C SER A 67 -4.43 -6.82 -0.24
N GLY A 68 -3.45 -7.68 0.05
CA GLY A 68 -3.65 -9.14 0.08
C GLY A 68 -4.73 -9.56 1.09
N PHE A 69 -4.70 -8.97 2.29
CA PHE A 69 -5.68 -9.25 3.33
C PHE A 69 -7.10 -8.85 2.92
N VAL A 70 -7.30 -7.60 2.49
CA VAL A 70 -8.64 -7.08 2.17
C VAL A 70 -9.24 -7.77 0.95
N LEU A 71 -8.45 -8.06 -0.08
CA LEU A 71 -8.95 -8.76 -1.26
C LEU A 71 -9.38 -10.20 -0.94
N THR A 72 -8.63 -10.89 -0.09
CA THR A 72 -8.98 -12.24 0.36
C THR A 72 -10.17 -12.22 1.31
N TRP A 73 -10.23 -11.24 2.22
CA TRP A 73 -11.37 -11.08 3.13
C TRP A 73 -12.67 -10.82 2.37
N SER A 74 -12.65 -9.92 1.40
CA SER A 74 -13.82 -9.51 0.60
C SER A 74 -14.11 -10.42 -0.60
N PHE A 75 -13.39 -11.52 -0.75
CA PHE A 75 -13.61 -12.45 -1.86
C PHE A 75 -14.99 -13.13 -1.77
N VAL A 76 -15.70 -13.13 -2.89
CA VAL A 76 -17.01 -13.80 -3.06
C VAL A 76 -16.85 -14.87 -4.14
N PRO A 77 -17.25 -16.14 -3.88
CA PRO A 77 -17.07 -17.26 -4.83
C PRO A 77 -17.73 -17.07 -6.21
N SER A 78 -18.81 -16.29 -6.27
CA SER A 78 -19.55 -15.96 -7.49
C SER A 78 -18.88 -14.84 -8.32
N ASP A 79 -17.79 -14.25 -7.80
CA ASP A 79 -17.07 -13.19 -8.52
C ASP A 79 -16.22 -13.77 -9.65
N THR A 80 -16.38 -13.23 -10.85
CA THR A 80 -15.59 -13.63 -12.01
C THR A 80 -14.33 -12.79 -12.15
N ALA A 81 -13.24 -13.36 -12.71
CA ALA A 81 -12.00 -12.63 -12.93
C ALA A 81 -12.18 -11.31 -13.74
N PRO A 82 -12.97 -11.28 -14.84
CA PRO A 82 -13.21 -10.01 -15.55
C PRO A 82 -13.90 -8.95 -14.69
N ARG A 83 -14.87 -9.34 -13.84
CA ARG A 83 -15.52 -8.39 -12.92
C ARG A 83 -14.54 -7.89 -11.87
N PHE A 84 -13.71 -8.77 -11.34
CA PHE A 84 -12.65 -8.40 -10.41
C PHE A 84 -11.67 -7.40 -11.02
N TYR A 85 -11.11 -7.70 -12.20
CA TYR A 85 -10.15 -6.81 -12.88
C TYR A 85 -10.74 -5.44 -13.19
N TRP A 86 -11.98 -5.39 -13.68
CA TRP A 86 -12.64 -4.11 -13.96
C TRP A 86 -12.79 -3.25 -12.70
N ARG A 87 -13.19 -3.85 -11.57
CA ARG A 87 -13.30 -3.11 -10.31
C ARG A 87 -11.95 -2.58 -9.81
N ARG A 88 -10.87 -3.33 -10.03
CA ARG A 88 -9.52 -2.88 -9.68
C ARG A 88 -9.06 -1.77 -10.60
N PHE A 89 -9.26 -1.92 -11.90
CA PHE A 89 -9.01 -0.87 -12.87
C PHE A 89 -9.76 0.42 -12.52
N ALA A 90 -11.06 0.36 -12.32
CA ALA A 90 -11.90 1.50 -11.97
C ALA A 90 -11.47 2.19 -10.66
N ARG A 91 -10.88 1.46 -9.74
CA ARG A 91 -10.38 1.96 -8.46
C ARG A 91 -9.03 2.65 -8.56
N ILE A 92 -8.12 2.15 -9.40
CA ILE A 92 -6.72 2.58 -9.42
C ILE A 92 -6.42 3.51 -10.59
N TRP A 93 -6.71 3.05 -11.79
CA TRP A 93 -6.16 3.67 -12.99
C TRP A 93 -6.59 5.14 -13.22
N PRO A 94 -7.85 5.55 -13.01
CA PRO A 94 -8.26 6.92 -13.31
C PRO A 94 -7.53 7.97 -12.47
N LEU A 95 -7.42 7.76 -11.15
CA LEU A 95 -6.73 8.70 -10.28
C LEU A 95 -5.22 8.66 -10.50
N HIS A 96 -4.64 7.47 -10.76
CA HIS A 96 -3.24 7.35 -11.15
C HIS A 96 -2.94 8.17 -12.42
N ALA A 97 -3.75 8.04 -13.46
CA ALA A 97 -3.56 8.79 -14.70
C ALA A 97 -3.64 10.32 -14.46
N LEU A 98 -4.63 10.79 -13.72
CA LEU A 98 -4.75 12.20 -13.36
C LEU A 98 -3.54 12.71 -12.59
N THR A 99 -3.14 11.99 -11.53
CA THR A 99 -2.02 12.43 -10.68
C THR A 99 -0.68 12.33 -11.41
N THR A 100 -0.53 11.40 -12.35
CA THR A 100 0.63 11.37 -13.25
C THR A 100 0.68 12.60 -14.14
N LEU A 101 -0.44 13.01 -14.76
CA LEU A 101 -0.50 14.25 -15.53
C LEU A 101 -0.16 15.49 -14.69
N LEU A 102 -0.65 15.55 -13.45
CA LEU A 102 -0.33 16.63 -12.50
C LEU A 102 1.14 16.63 -12.07
N ALA A 103 1.79 15.46 -12.07
CA ALA A 103 3.20 15.31 -11.71
C ALA A 103 4.15 15.75 -12.83
N LEU A 104 3.77 15.59 -14.12
CA LEU A 104 4.65 15.93 -15.26
C LEU A 104 5.25 17.35 -15.16
N PRO A 105 4.49 18.43 -14.95
CA PRO A 105 5.05 19.77 -14.87
C PRO A 105 5.93 19.96 -13.61
N VAL A 106 5.82 19.12 -12.62
CA VAL A 106 6.63 19.19 -11.40
C VAL A 106 7.96 18.48 -11.58
N PHE A 107 8.00 17.32 -12.20
CA PHE A 107 9.20 16.50 -12.29
C PHE A 107 9.99 16.67 -13.60
N TYR A 108 9.36 17.10 -14.70
CA TYR A 108 9.97 17.11 -16.04
C TYR A 108 10.10 18.51 -16.65
N THR A 109 9.80 19.59 -15.92
CA THR A 109 9.97 20.92 -16.47
C THR A 109 11.29 21.54 -16.10
N TRP A 110 11.93 22.10 -17.12
CA TRP A 110 12.80 23.25 -17.13
C TRP A 110 14.29 23.05 -16.91
N ARG A 111 14.79 22.10 -16.19
CA ARG A 111 16.27 21.97 -16.04
C ARG A 111 16.75 20.60 -15.57
N ASP A 112 15.87 19.77 -14.95
CA ASP A 112 16.37 18.70 -14.12
C ASP A 112 16.31 17.31 -14.76
N MET A 113 15.30 17.05 -15.60
CA MET A 113 15.22 15.77 -16.33
C MET A 113 14.52 15.95 -17.67
N PRO A 114 15.08 15.44 -18.78
CA PRO A 114 14.39 15.41 -20.05
C PRO A 114 13.14 14.52 -19.96
N LEU A 115 12.05 14.95 -20.57
CA LEU A 115 10.83 14.14 -20.65
C LEU A 115 11.04 13.01 -21.66
N GLU A 116 11.21 11.80 -21.15
CA GLU A 116 11.26 10.59 -21.97
C GLU A 116 9.90 9.91 -22.00
N TRP A 117 9.23 9.92 -23.15
CA TRP A 117 7.88 9.37 -23.28
C TRP A 117 7.80 7.86 -23.07
N GLY A 118 8.86 7.09 -23.41
CA GLY A 118 8.88 5.64 -23.20
C GLY A 118 8.63 5.25 -21.73
N PRO A 119 9.47 5.71 -20.76
CA PRO A 119 9.24 5.52 -19.33
C PRO A 119 7.89 6.05 -18.84
N VAL A 120 7.45 7.21 -19.31
CA VAL A 120 6.14 7.81 -18.92
C VAL A 120 4.99 6.94 -19.39
N LEU A 121 5.00 6.44 -20.63
CA LEU A 121 3.98 5.52 -21.13
C LEU A 121 3.96 4.20 -20.37
N LEU A 122 5.13 3.66 -19.98
CA LEU A 122 5.22 2.50 -19.08
C LEU A 122 4.60 2.80 -17.71
N SER A 123 4.75 4.04 -17.21
CA SER A 123 4.11 4.47 -15.96
C SER A 123 2.58 4.49 -16.11
N PHE A 124 2.03 5.08 -17.18
CA PHE A 124 0.59 5.03 -17.45
C PHE A 124 0.05 3.61 -17.59
N ALA A 125 0.84 2.70 -18.17
CA ALA A 125 0.50 1.27 -18.28
C ALA A 125 0.70 0.49 -16.96
N LEU A 126 1.27 1.11 -15.92
CA LEU A 126 1.64 0.48 -14.65
C LEU A 126 2.62 -0.69 -14.83
N LEU A 127 3.57 -0.54 -15.76
CA LEU A 127 4.62 -1.53 -16.08
C LEU A 127 6.03 -1.04 -15.73
N HIS A 128 6.21 0.19 -15.32
CA HIS A 128 7.50 0.83 -15.12
C HIS A 128 8.34 0.23 -13.97
N ALA A 129 7.72 -0.39 -12.95
CA ALA A 129 8.46 -1.07 -11.88
C ALA A 129 9.16 -2.37 -12.32
N TRP A 130 8.88 -2.87 -13.54
CA TRP A 130 9.55 -4.05 -14.09
C TRP A 130 10.92 -3.76 -14.71
N VAL A 131 11.25 -2.50 -14.91
CA VAL A 131 12.50 -2.08 -15.52
C VAL A 131 13.48 -1.62 -14.43
N PRO A 132 14.70 -2.20 -14.31
CA PRO A 132 15.64 -1.93 -13.20
C PRO A 132 16.44 -0.65 -13.41
N THR A 133 15.78 0.45 -13.80
CA THR A 133 16.41 1.78 -13.96
C THR A 133 15.58 2.85 -13.27
N ALA A 134 16.22 3.69 -12.44
CA ALA A 134 15.54 4.70 -11.63
C ALA A 134 14.74 5.69 -12.47
N THR A 135 15.28 6.09 -13.62
CA THR A 135 14.59 6.96 -14.57
C THR A 135 13.29 6.36 -15.11
N THR A 136 13.20 5.02 -15.16
CA THR A 136 11.99 4.32 -15.60
C THR A 136 11.04 4.05 -14.44
N TYR A 137 11.51 3.40 -13.36
CA TYR A 137 10.56 3.01 -12.31
C TYR A 137 10.02 4.19 -11.47
N PHE A 138 10.65 5.36 -11.52
CA PHE A 138 10.11 6.60 -10.96
C PHE A 138 9.49 7.54 -12.00
N ALA A 139 9.35 7.10 -13.26
CA ALA A 139 8.78 7.92 -14.31
C ALA A 139 7.32 8.30 -14.05
N GLY A 140 6.93 9.46 -14.56
CA GLY A 140 5.59 10.01 -14.38
C GLY A 140 5.37 10.54 -12.97
N ASN A 141 4.59 9.83 -12.17
CA ASN A 141 4.44 10.10 -10.75
C ASN A 141 5.36 9.16 -9.95
N PRO A 142 6.44 9.65 -9.30
CA PRO A 142 7.40 8.79 -8.61
C PRO A 142 6.80 7.86 -7.55
N ALA A 143 5.68 8.24 -6.93
CA ALA A 143 5.00 7.37 -5.95
C ALA A 143 4.31 6.15 -6.59
N SER A 144 4.06 6.18 -7.91
CA SER A 144 3.23 5.18 -8.59
C SER A 144 3.91 3.84 -8.88
N TRP A 145 5.22 3.70 -8.66
CA TRP A 145 5.90 2.42 -8.87
C TRP A 145 5.25 1.26 -8.11
N SER A 146 4.74 1.53 -6.92
CA SER A 146 4.05 0.52 -6.10
C SER A 146 2.72 0.07 -6.70
N LEU A 147 2.05 0.91 -7.48
CA LEU A 147 0.83 0.52 -8.21
C LEU A 147 1.14 -0.47 -9.33
N SER A 148 2.34 -0.40 -9.93
CA SER A 148 2.81 -1.43 -10.87
C SER A 148 2.93 -2.79 -10.18
N CYS A 149 3.42 -2.83 -8.93
CA CYS A 149 3.39 -4.04 -8.11
C CYS A 149 1.95 -4.51 -7.82
N GLU A 150 1.07 -3.59 -7.43
CA GLU A 150 -0.34 -3.93 -7.16
C GLU A 150 -1.05 -4.50 -8.40
N MET A 151 -0.80 -3.98 -9.60
CA MET A 151 -1.36 -4.54 -10.82
C MET A 151 -0.93 -5.98 -11.05
N PHE A 152 0.33 -6.31 -10.78
CA PHE A 152 0.81 -7.69 -10.80
C PHE A 152 0.11 -8.55 -9.74
N PHE A 153 -0.03 -8.07 -8.52
CA PHE A 153 -0.74 -8.78 -7.45
C PHE A 153 -2.20 -9.06 -7.84
N TYR A 154 -2.86 -8.10 -8.46
CA TYR A 154 -4.23 -8.29 -8.95
C TYR A 154 -4.32 -9.29 -10.09
N ALA A 155 -3.32 -9.31 -10.99
CA ALA A 155 -3.27 -10.32 -12.05
C ALA A 155 -3.17 -11.75 -11.47
N VAL A 156 -2.39 -11.91 -10.41
CA VAL A 156 -2.14 -13.22 -9.76
C VAL A 156 -3.26 -13.62 -8.78
N HIS A 157 -3.92 -12.65 -8.12
CA HIS A 157 -4.91 -12.93 -7.07
C HIS A 157 -6.02 -13.92 -7.48
N PRO A 158 -6.72 -13.79 -8.63
CA PRO A 158 -7.77 -14.75 -9.00
C PRO A 158 -7.27 -16.18 -9.21
N LEU A 159 -5.99 -16.35 -9.54
CA LEU A 159 -5.34 -17.65 -9.73
C LEU A 159 -5.06 -18.36 -8.40
N LEU A 160 -4.76 -17.56 -7.36
CA LEU A 160 -4.34 -18.09 -6.05
C LEU A 160 -5.49 -18.19 -5.05
N ILE A 161 -6.47 -17.28 -5.09
CA ILE A 161 -7.44 -17.09 -4.00
C ILE A 161 -8.19 -18.35 -3.62
N ARG A 162 -8.68 -19.11 -4.59
CA ARG A 162 -9.44 -20.36 -4.33
C ARG A 162 -8.57 -21.44 -3.68
N ARG A 163 -7.29 -21.54 -4.11
CA ARG A 163 -6.32 -22.48 -3.52
C ARG A 163 -6.00 -22.09 -2.09
N VAL A 164 -5.64 -20.82 -1.85
CA VAL A 164 -5.29 -20.31 -0.51
C VAL A 164 -6.45 -20.49 0.47
N LEU A 165 -7.67 -20.19 0.06
CA LEU A 165 -8.86 -20.45 0.87
C LEU A 165 -9.13 -21.95 1.12
N GLY A 166 -8.64 -22.84 0.27
CA GLY A 166 -8.72 -24.30 0.44
C GLY A 166 -7.66 -24.89 1.39
N TRP A 167 -6.56 -24.18 1.65
CA TRP A 167 -5.43 -24.69 2.44
C TRP A 167 -5.76 -24.83 3.93
N SER A 168 -5.21 -25.84 4.58
CA SER A 168 -5.23 -25.93 6.06
C SER A 168 -4.32 -24.86 6.68
N VAL A 169 -4.51 -24.58 7.96
CA VAL A 169 -3.65 -23.63 8.71
C VAL A 169 -2.18 -24.06 8.69
N ALA A 170 -1.91 -25.36 8.75
CA ALA A 170 -0.55 -25.90 8.65
C ALA A 170 0.09 -25.65 7.27
N VAL A 171 -0.67 -25.83 6.18
CA VAL A 171 -0.20 -25.52 4.82
C VAL A 171 0.05 -24.00 4.65
N ILE A 172 -0.85 -23.17 5.17
CA ILE A 172 -0.66 -21.71 5.19
C ILE A 172 0.63 -21.37 5.92
N GLY A 173 0.85 -21.90 7.13
CA GLY A 173 2.06 -21.68 7.92
C GLY A 173 3.33 -22.12 7.20
N GLY A 174 3.32 -23.31 6.61
CA GLY A 174 4.45 -23.85 5.81
C GLY A 174 4.76 -22.99 4.59
N ALA A 175 3.73 -22.54 3.86
CA ALA A 175 3.90 -21.64 2.72
C ALA A 175 4.48 -20.27 3.14
N MET A 176 4.03 -19.72 4.27
CA MET A 176 4.55 -18.48 4.83
C MET A 176 6.03 -18.62 5.23
N LEU A 177 6.38 -19.71 5.89
CA LEU A 177 7.78 -20.00 6.24
C LEU A 177 8.64 -20.11 4.98
N ALA A 178 8.18 -20.84 3.96
CA ALA A 178 8.91 -21.00 2.69
C ALA A 178 9.13 -19.64 1.99
N VAL A 179 8.10 -18.78 1.94
CA VAL A 179 8.22 -17.42 1.39
C VAL A 179 9.21 -16.59 2.21
N GLY A 180 9.13 -16.66 3.55
CA GLY A 180 10.06 -15.93 4.43
C GLY A 180 11.51 -16.38 4.23
N VAL A 181 11.77 -17.68 4.19
CA VAL A 181 13.12 -18.23 3.92
C VAL A 181 13.59 -17.80 2.52
N ALA A 182 12.77 -17.94 1.49
CA ALA A 182 13.12 -17.49 0.15
C ALA A 182 13.45 -16.01 0.09
N THR A 183 12.71 -15.17 0.81
CA THR A 183 12.96 -13.72 0.91
C THR A 183 14.33 -13.43 1.51
N VAL A 184 14.68 -14.07 2.63
CA VAL A 184 16.00 -13.89 3.27
C VAL A 184 17.13 -14.39 2.38
N VAL A 185 16.97 -15.57 1.76
CA VAL A 185 17.97 -16.13 0.85
C VAL A 185 18.20 -15.21 -0.36
N VAL A 186 17.13 -14.69 -0.97
CA VAL A 186 17.26 -13.76 -2.11
C VAL A 186 17.92 -12.45 -1.66
N ALA A 187 17.60 -11.94 -0.48
CA ALA A 187 18.23 -10.74 0.05
C ALA A 187 19.71 -10.94 0.33
N ASP A 188 20.08 -12.11 0.86
CA ASP A 188 21.49 -12.45 1.12
C ASP A 188 22.29 -12.62 -0.18
N LEU A 189 21.75 -13.33 -1.15
CA LEU A 189 22.37 -13.48 -2.47
C LEU A 189 22.51 -12.14 -3.22
N ALA A 190 21.63 -11.20 -2.97
CA ALA A 190 21.66 -9.89 -3.63
C ALA A 190 22.75 -8.95 -3.06
N ILE A 191 23.41 -9.30 -1.95
CA ILE A 191 24.48 -8.47 -1.34
C ILE A 191 25.63 -8.25 -2.31
N ASP A 192 25.97 -9.28 -3.09
CA ASP A 192 27.08 -9.24 -4.04
C ASP A 192 26.70 -8.68 -5.43
N TRP A 193 25.43 -8.27 -5.59
CA TRP A 193 24.96 -7.71 -6.85
C TRP A 193 25.22 -6.21 -6.94
N PRO A 194 25.31 -5.65 -8.17
CA PRO A 194 25.40 -4.20 -8.32
C PRO A 194 24.26 -3.49 -7.58
N ASP A 195 24.56 -2.46 -6.78
CA ASP A 195 23.61 -1.74 -5.93
C ASP A 195 22.31 -1.37 -6.64
N ARG A 196 22.40 -0.96 -7.91
CA ARG A 196 21.24 -0.61 -8.72
C ARG A 196 20.29 -1.80 -8.91
N ILE A 197 20.80 -3.00 -9.15
CA ILE A 197 20.00 -4.20 -9.38
C ILE A 197 19.48 -4.74 -8.06
N ALA A 198 20.33 -4.80 -7.03
CA ALA A 198 19.94 -5.21 -5.69
C ALA A 198 18.84 -4.30 -5.13
N GLY A 199 19.03 -2.99 -5.18
CA GLY A 199 18.04 -2.01 -4.71
C GLY A 199 16.71 -2.09 -5.48
N TRP A 200 16.77 -2.27 -6.81
CA TRP A 200 15.55 -2.50 -7.58
C TRP A 200 14.87 -3.81 -7.19
N LEU A 201 15.60 -4.92 -7.13
CA LEU A 201 15.04 -6.22 -6.80
C LEU A 201 14.36 -6.20 -5.44
N LEU A 202 15.07 -5.76 -4.40
CA LEU A 202 14.62 -5.87 -3.01
C LEU A 202 13.56 -4.84 -2.61
N TYR A 203 13.45 -3.72 -3.34
CA TYR A 203 12.52 -2.66 -2.96
C TYR A 203 11.42 -2.37 -4.00
N ILE A 204 11.74 -2.40 -5.29
CA ILE A 204 10.86 -1.97 -6.39
C ILE A 204 10.18 -3.15 -7.09
N SER A 205 10.90 -4.29 -7.27
CA SER A 205 10.47 -5.37 -8.14
C SER A 205 9.14 -6.01 -7.69
N PRO A 206 8.13 -6.10 -8.58
CA PRO A 206 6.86 -6.74 -8.27
C PRO A 206 7.00 -8.20 -7.82
N VAL A 207 8.01 -8.91 -8.36
CA VAL A 207 8.25 -10.34 -8.04
C VAL A 207 8.74 -10.52 -6.60
N PHE A 208 9.61 -9.64 -6.10
CA PHE A 208 10.06 -9.73 -4.72
C PHE A 208 8.94 -9.31 -3.74
N ARG A 209 8.22 -8.24 -4.10
CA ARG A 209 7.17 -7.65 -3.24
C ARG A 209 5.89 -8.50 -3.14
N ILE A 210 5.68 -9.51 -4.02
CA ILE A 210 4.49 -10.36 -3.95
C ILE A 210 4.40 -11.16 -2.64
N GLY A 211 5.54 -11.43 -1.98
CA GLY A 211 5.57 -12.11 -0.68
C GLY A 211 4.76 -11.38 0.39
N GLU A 212 4.79 -10.05 0.39
CA GLU A 212 4.01 -9.22 1.33
C GLU A 212 2.50 -9.31 1.06
N PHE A 213 2.11 -9.27 -0.21
CA PHE A 213 0.72 -9.47 -0.61
C PHE A 213 0.23 -10.87 -0.26
N PHE A 214 1.05 -11.89 -0.51
CA PHE A 214 0.74 -13.28 -0.17
C PHE A 214 0.59 -13.48 1.35
N LEU A 215 1.43 -12.82 2.18
CA LEU A 215 1.27 -12.80 3.63
C LEU A 215 -0.12 -12.27 4.03
N GLY A 216 -0.55 -11.16 3.44
CA GLY A 216 -1.89 -10.63 3.68
C GLY A 216 -3.00 -11.61 3.31
N MET A 217 -2.88 -12.28 2.15
CA MET A 217 -3.81 -13.33 1.74
C MET A 217 -3.88 -14.49 2.76
N ALA A 218 -2.71 -14.95 3.22
CA ALA A 218 -2.57 -16.04 4.17
C ALA A 218 -3.20 -15.71 5.52
N LEU A 219 -2.95 -14.51 6.05
CA LEU A 219 -3.52 -14.04 7.32
C LEU A 219 -5.06 -13.93 7.25
N ALA A 220 -5.61 -13.39 6.16
CA ALA A 220 -7.06 -13.33 5.97
C ALA A 220 -7.69 -14.70 5.86
N ALA A 221 -7.06 -15.63 5.12
CA ALA A 221 -7.53 -17.02 5.01
C ALA A 221 -7.49 -17.75 6.36
N ALA A 222 -6.43 -17.58 7.14
CA ALA A 222 -6.31 -18.15 8.48
C ALA A 222 -7.38 -17.59 9.43
N LEU A 223 -7.61 -16.27 9.39
CA LEU A 223 -8.63 -15.60 10.20
C LEU A 223 -10.06 -16.09 9.83
N LYS A 224 -10.36 -16.26 8.54
CA LYS A 224 -11.62 -16.85 8.05
C LYS A 224 -11.82 -18.29 8.53
N ARG A 225 -10.76 -19.03 8.79
CA ARG A 225 -10.78 -20.38 9.36
C ARG A 225 -10.88 -20.41 10.89
N GLY A 226 -11.02 -19.25 11.52
CA GLY A 226 -11.18 -19.14 12.97
C GLY A 226 -9.87 -19.02 13.74
N LEU A 227 -8.70 -19.00 13.06
CA LEU A 227 -7.43 -18.70 13.75
C LEU A 227 -7.53 -17.29 14.36
N ARG A 228 -7.15 -17.18 15.63
CA ARG A 228 -7.07 -15.89 16.33
C ARG A 228 -5.64 -15.69 16.80
N ILE A 229 -5.11 -14.49 16.58
CA ILE A 229 -3.82 -14.10 17.10
C ILE A 229 -4.08 -13.45 18.45
N PRO A 230 -3.55 -14.02 19.57
CA PRO A 230 -3.79 -13.49 20.92
C PRO A 230 -2.91 -12.25 21.20
N LEU A 231 -2.86 -11.32 20.26
CA LEU A 231 -2.10 -10.08 20.36
C LEU A 231 -3.03 -8.89 20.06
N PRO A 232 -3.37 -8.07 21.07
CA PRO A 232 -4.16 -6.87 20.90
C PRO A 232 -3.46 -5.83 20.00
N LEU A 233 -4.24 -4.88 19.45
CA LEU A 233 -3.74 -3.89 18.50
C LEU A 233 -2.61 -3.02 19.07
N LEU A 234 -2.74 -2.53 20.31
CA LEU A 234 -1.72 -1.67 20.91
C LEU A 234 -0.38 -2.41 21.12
N PRO A 235 -0.31 -3.60 21.71
CA PRO A 235 0.92 -4.39 21.74
C PRO A 235 1.51 -4.68 20.36
N ALA A 236 0.69 -4.98 19.35
CA ALA A 236 1.17 -5.19 17.98
C ALA A 236 1.83 -3.92 17.40
N ALA A 237 1.20 -2.76 17.60
CA ALA A 237 1.75 -1.46 17.17
C ALA A 237 3.04 -1.12 17.94
N LEU A 238 3.09 -1.37 19.27
CA LEU A 238 4.28 -1.14 20.08
C LEU A 238 5.45 -2.04 19.66
N LEU A 239 5.19 -3.33 19.36
CA LEU A 239 6.23 -4.23 18.82
C LEU A 239 6.78 -3.72 17.50
N THR A 240 5.92 -3.20 16.63
CA THR A 240 6.35 -2.57 15.38
C THR A 240 7.23 -1.35 15.65
N GLY A 241 6.83 -0.47 16.56
CA GLY A 241 7.64 0.69 17.00
C GLY A 241 8.97 0.30 17.62
N LEU A 242 8.99 -0.72 18.50
CA LEU A 242 10.21 -1.24 19.10
C LEU A 242 11.17 -1.85 18.07
N TRP A 243 10.64 -2.57 17.08
CA TRP A 243 11.46 -3.06 15.97
C TRP A 243 12.11 -1.89 15.21
N PHE A 244 11.41 -0.83 15.05
CA PHE A 244 11.93 0.38 14.41
C PHE A 244 13.09 0.99 15.21
N VAL A 245 12.90 1.19 16.48
CA VAL A 245 13.97 1.68 17.36
C VAL A 245 15.16 0.74 17.34
N PHE A 246 14.93 -0.57 17.47
CA PHE A 246 15.99 -1.56 17.39
C PHE A 246 16.77 -1.48 16.06
N TYR A 247 16.07 -1.44 14.94
CA TYR A 247 16.68 -1.40 13.61
C TYR A 247 17.56 -0.16 13.41
N TYR A 248 17.08 1.04 13.79
CA TYR A 248 17.79 2.29 13.52
C TYR A 248 18.78 2.69 14.62
N ASP A 249 18.56 2.30 15.85
CA ASP A 249 19.38 2.75 16.96
C ASP A 249 20.33 1.70 17.51
N VAL A 250 20.03 0.43 17.32
CA VAL A 250 20.79 -0.68 17.93
C VAL A 250 21.52 -1.49 16.86
N ALA A 251 20.79 -1.99 15.85
CA ALA A 251 21.33 -2.99 14.93
C ALA A 251 22.60 -2.53 14.19
N HIS A 252 22.64 -1.27 13.72
CA HIS A 252 23.80 -0.75 13.00
C HIS A 252 25.05 -0.53 13.88
N ARG A 253 24.90 -0.55 15.21
CA ARG A 253 26.01 -0.45 16.18
C ARG A 253 26.55 -1.81 16.62
N MET A 254 25.90 -2.87 16.19
CA MET A 254 26.33 -4.21 16.50
C MET A 254 27.58 -4.58 15.67
N PRO A 255 28.46 -5.49 16.16
CA PRO A 255 29.59 -5.96 15.37
C PRO A 255 29.11 -6.76 14.15
N ALA A 256 29.94 -6.81 13.10
CA ALA A 256 29.69 -7.67 11.95
C ALA A 256 29.57 -9.14 12.40
N PRO A 257 28.71 -9.96 11.80
CA PRO A 257 27.87 -9.68 10.63
C PRO A 257 26.43 -9.21 10.97
N TRP A 258 26.13 -8.92 12.24
CA TRP A 258 24.77 -8.64 12.73
C TRP A 258 24.00 -7.56 11.96
N PRO A 259 24.62 -6.40 11.58
CA PRO A 259 23.88 -5.36 10.83
C PRO A 259 23.31 -5.87 9.51
N VAL A 260 24.05 -6.71 8.79
CA VAL A 260 23.62 -7.30 7.52
C VAL A 260 22.49 -8.30 7.75
N TRP A 261 22.62 -9.17 8.75
CA TRP A 261 21.58 -10.15 9.07
C TRP A 261 20.27 -9.49 9.51
N VAL A 262 20.36 -8.43 10.30
CA VAL A 262 19.17 -7.67 10.71
C VAL A 262 18.54 -6.95 9.52
N ALA A 263 19.34 -6.39 8.60
CA ALA A 263 18.86 -5.76 7.39
C ALA A 263 18.11 -6.77 6.49
N ASN A 264 18.67 -7.97 6.30
CA ASN A 264 18.01 -9.03 5.54
C ASN A 264 16.75 -9.55 6.23
N ALA A 265 16.80 -9.73 7.56
CA ALA A 265 15.63 -10.13 8.34
C ALA A 265 14.50 -9.09 8.29
N ASN A 266 14.82 -7.81 8.10
CA ASN A 266 13.83 -6.74 8.02
C ASN A 266 12.82 -6.94 6.87
N TYR A 267 13.24 -7.56 5.75
CA TYR A 267 12.33 -7.88 4.62
C TYR A 267 11.24 -8.90 4.99
N VAL A 268 11.42 -9.64 6.07
CA VAL A 268 10.41 -10.59 6.60
C VAL A 268 9.76 -10.04 7.87
N MET A 269 10.55 -9.51 8.79
CA MET A 269 10.07 -9.05 10.09
C MET A 269 9.03 -7.94 9.96
N LEU A 270 9.29 -6.97 9.10
CA LEU A 270 8.42 -5.82 8.96
C LEU A 270 7.04 -6.16 8.34
N PRO A 271 6.95 -6.94 7.23
CA PRO A 271 5.66 -7.45 6.75
C PRO A 271 4.90 -8.24 7.82
N VAL A 272 5.59 -9.08 8.61
CA VAL A 272 4.98 -9.85 9.70
C VAL A 272 4.41 -8.93 10.77
N LEU A 273 5.15 -7.94 11.23
CA LEU A 273 4.70 -6.96 12.22
C LEU A 273 3.47 -6.17 11.73
N TYR A 274 3.49 -5.71 10.48
CA TYR A 274 2.33 -5.08 9.87
C TYR A 274 1.15 -6.05 9.71
N GLY A 275 1.42 -7.31 9.39
CA GLY A 275 0.42 -8.36 9.36
C GLY A 275 -0.26 -8.57 10.72
N LEU A 276 0.50 -8.52 11.82
CA LEU A 276 -0.02 -8.58 13.19
C LEU A 276 -0.92 -7.38 13.49
N VAL A 277 -0.51 -6.16 13.15
CA VAL A 277 -1.31 -4.94 13.32
C VAL A 277 -2.63 -5.03 12.53
N ILE A 278 -2.56 -5.44 11.26
CA ILE A 278 -3.73 -5.59 10.38
C ILE A 278 -4.69 -6.64 10.94
N THR A 279 -4.16 -7.80 11.37
CA THR A 279 -5.00 -8.89 11.89
C THR A 279 -5.61 -8.51 13.23
N ALA A 280 -4.86 -7.87 14.13
CA ALA A 280 -5.37 -7.38 15.41
C ALA A 280 -6.50 -6.36 15.22
N ALA A 281 -6.35 -5.39 14.30
CA ALA A 281 -7.38 -4.43 13.96
C ALA A 281 -8.64 -5.10 13.35
N ALA A 282 -8.45 -6.09 12.48
CA ALA A 282 -9.55 -6.87 11.93
C ALA A 282 -10.30 -7.66 13.01
N GLN A 283 -9.60 -8.25 13.99
CA GLN A 283 -10.19 -8.96 15.12
C GLN A 283 -11.01 -8.03 16.02
N LEU A 284 -10.55 -6.79 16.25
CA LEU A 284 -11.32 -5.77 16.98
C LEU A 284 -12.64 -5.46 16.28
N ASP A 285 -12.61 -5.29 14.95
CA ASP A 285 -13.82 -5.03 14.17
C ASP A 285 -14.81 -6.21 14.24
N LEU A 286 -14.30 -7.44 14.12
CA LEU A 286 -15.11 -8.66 14.20
C LEU A 286 -15.73 -8.86 15.59
N ALA A 287 -15.03 -8.45 16.63
CA ALA A 287 -15.55 -8.48 18.01
C ALA A 287 -16.51 -7.34 18.33
N GLY A 288 -16.73 -6.39 17.40
CA GLY A 288 -17.51 -5.18 17.65
C GLY A 288 -16.90 -4.25 18.71
N ALA A 289 -15.61 -4.45 19.05
CA ALA A 289 -14.95 -3.68 20.09
C ALA A 289 -14.77 -2.20 19.69
N PRO A 290 -14.83 -1.25 20.63
CA PRO A 290 -14.60 0.16 20.35
C PRO A 290 -13.17 0.39 19.89
N SER A 291 -13.00 1.21 18.84
CA SER A 291 -11.70 1.61 18.30
C SER A 291 -11.79 3.00 17.69
N PHE A 292 -10.84 3.89 18.01
CA PHE A 292 -10.77 5.22 17.39
C PHE A 292 -10.56 5.12 15.87
N LEU A 293 -9.99 4.02 15.37
CA LEU A 293 -9.78 3.79 13.93
C LEU A 293 -11.10 3.66 13.16
N ARG A 294 -12.22 3.37 13.86
CA ARG A 294 -13.57 3.28 13.31
C ARG A 294 -14.33 4.61 13.37
N ASP A 295 -13.77 5.62 14.02
CA ASP A 295 -14.38 6.93 14.05
C ASP A 295 -14.58 7.50 12.65
N ARG A 296 -15.68 8.21 12.45
CA ARG A 296 -16.05 8.75 11.12
C ARG A 296 -14.93 9.60 10.49
N ALA A 297 -14.18 10.32 11.32
CA ALA A 297 -13.04 11.12 10.87
C ALA A 297 -11.91 10.24 10.35
N MET A 298 -11.53 9.20 11.12
CA MET A 298 -10.47 8.26 10.74
C MET A 298 -10.81 7.46 9.48
N VAL A 299 -12.05 6.98 9.38
CA VAL A 299 -12.53 6.28 8.19
C VAL A 299 -12.48 7.19 6.95
N ARG A 300 -12.89 8.48 7.07
CA ARG A 300 -12.79 9.45 5.96
C ARG A 300 -11.34 9.70 5.54
N LEU A 301 -10.44 9.91 6.49
CA LEU A 301 -9.00 10.06 6.22
C LEU A 301 -8.45 8.83 5.51
N GLY A 302 -8.86 7.64 5.94
CA GLY A 302 -8.51 6.38 5.30
C GLY A 302 -9.09 6.21 3.88
N GLU A 303 -10.29 6.72 3.61
CA GLU A 303 -10.86 6.76 2.27
C GLU A 303 -10.05 7.68 1.33
N TRP A 304 -9.52 8.80 1.84
CA TRP A 304 -8.67 9.73 1.09
C TRP A 304 -7.21 9.27 0.95
N SER A 305 -6.81 8.21 1.67
CA SER A 305 -5.42 7.75 1.74
C SER A 305 -4.80 7.40 0.40
N TYR A 306 -5.59 6.93 -0.57
CA TYR A 306 -5.10 6.63 -1.91
C TYR A 306 -4.74 7.91 -2.68
N ALA A 307 -5.63 8.91 -2.64
CA ALA A 307 -5.34 10.22 -3.21
C ALA A 307 -4.14 10.88 -2.50
N LEU A 308 -4.05 10.76 -1.16
CA LEU A 308 -2.92 11.26 -0.36
C LEU A 308 -1.61 10.62 -0.81
N TYR A 309 -1.61 9.30 -0.99
CA TYR A 309 -0.44 8.56 -1.44
C TYR A 309 0.02 8.99 -2.84
N LEU A 310 -0.88 9.31 -3.75
CA LEU A 310 -0.52 9.69 -5.12
C LEU A 310 -0.11 11.15 -5.26
N ILE A 311 -0.63 12.07 -4.43
CA ILE A 311 -0.40 13.50 -4.62
C ILE A 311 0.73 14.07 -3.76
N HIS A 312 1.07 13.42 -2.62
CA HIS A 312 2.01 13.99 -1.64
C HIS A 312 3.37 14.37 -2.24
N ALA A 313 3.96 13.48 -3.05
CA ALA A 313 5.26 13.78 -3.66
C ALA A 313 5.17 14.98 -4.61
N THR A 314 4.13 15.06 -5.43
CA THR A 314 3.90 16.20 -6.34
C THR A 314 3.79 17.51 -5.57
N VAL A 315 3.06 17.54 -4.45
CA VAL A 315 2.93 18.74 -3.60
C VAL A 315 4.26 19.12 -2.97
N ILE A 316 4.99 18.16 -2.41
CA ILE A 316 6.29 18.40 -1.75
C ILE A 316 7.32 18.94 -2.77
N TYR A 317 7.45 18.30 -3.93
CA TYR A 317 8.42 18.72 -4.93
C TYR A 317 8.02 20.01 -5.65
N ALA A 318 6.73 20.31 -5.80
CA ALA A 318 6.27 21.61 -6.24
C ALA A 318 6.69 22.71 -5.22
N LEU A 319 6.55 22.44 -3.92
CA LEU A 319 7.00 23.37 -2.88
C LEU A 319 8.52 23.58 -2.93
N ILE A 320 9.31 22.50 -3.10
CA ILE A 320 10.78 22.59 -3.27
C ILE A 320 11.13 23.50 -4.47
N LYS A 321 10.42 23.39 -5.58
CA LYS A 321 10.64 24.22 -6.75
C LYS A 321 10.30 25.69 -6.54
N LEU A 322 9.26 25.97 -5.73
CA LEU A 322 8.80 27.33 -5.49
C LEU A 322 9.66 28.10 -4.50
N ILE A 323 10.10 27.45 -3.42
CA ILE A 323 10.77 28.15 -2.30
C ILE A 323 12.11 27.53 -1.89
N GLY A 324 12.56 26.46 -2.59
CA GLY A 324 13.79 25.73 -2.27
C GLY A 324 13.64 24.73 -1.13
N ALA A 325 14.58 23.80 -1.02
CA ALA A 325 14.65 22.86 0.09
C ALA A 325 15.28 23.52 1.34
N ARG A 326 14.84 23.09 2.53
CA ARG A 326 15.34 23.53 3.82
C ARG A 326 16.29 22.49 4.40
N SER A 327 17.56 22.58 4.06
CA SER A 327 18.58 21.59 4.44
C SER A 327 18.96 21.62 5.93
N SER A 328 18.65 22.69 6.65
CA SER A 328 18.98 22.80 8.08
C SER A 328 18.01 22.01 8.95
N VAL A 329 18.56 21.26 9.91
CA VAL A 329 17.79 20.50 10.92
C VAL A 329 17.27 21.46 11.97
N GLN A 330 15.98 21.75 11.98
CA GLN A 330 15.37 22.72 12.89
C GLN A 330 14.00 22.27 13.38
N TYR A 331 13.68 22.54 14.65
CA TYR A 331 12.34 22.29 15.21
C TYR A 331 11.24 23.13 14.53
N THR A 332 11.56 24.32 14.01
CA THR A 332 10.64 25.14 13.22
C THR A 332 10.13 24.44 11.97
N ASN A 333 10.83 23.45 11.46
CA ASN A 333 10.40 22.63 10.32
C ASN A 333 9.16 21.77 10.65
N VAL A 334 8.80 21.60 11.92
CA VAL A 334 7.52 20.97 12.33
C VAL A 334 6.33 21.76 11.79
N VAL A 335 6.41 23.09 11.78
CA VAL A 335 5.34 23.95 11.23
C VAL A 335 5.14 23.65 9.73
N TRP A 336 6.24 23.48 8.99
CA TRP A 336 6.19 23.09 7.59
C TRP A 336 5.62 21.69 7.41
N LEU A 337 6.01 20.73 8.25
CA LEU A 337 5.46 19.37 8.20
C LEU A 337 3.94 19.36 8.40
N VAL A 338 3.47 20.10 9.40
CA VAL A 338 2.02 20.25 9.66
C VAL A 338 1.34 20.93 8.48
N GLY A 339 1.87 22.06 7.99
CA GLY A 339 1.32 22.81 6.87
C GLY A 339 1.23 21.96 5.60
N VAL A 340 2.30 21.26 5.21
CA VAL A 340 2.33 20.37 4.05
C VAL A 340 1.36 19.20 4.24
N SER A 341 1.31 18.61 5.44
CA SER A 341 0.35 17.54 5.73
C SER A 341 -1.09 18.01 5.56
N VAL A 342 -1.44 19.17 6.08
CA VAL A 342 -2.79 19.76 5.92
C VAL A 342 -3.11 20.02 4.45
N VAL A 343 -2.20 20.63 3.70
CA VAL A 343 -2.38 20.87 2.25
C VAL A 343 -2.60 19.54 1.51
N CYS A 344 -1.76 18.54 1.75
CA CYS A 344 -1.90 17.23 1.13
C CYS A 344 -3.25 16.57 1.49
N ILE A 345 -3.71 16.65 2.74
CA ILE A 345 -5.00 16.10 3.17
C ILE A 345 -6.15 16.82 2.48
N VAL A 346 -6.13 18.17 2.42
CA VAL A 346 -7.18 18.96 1.77
C VAL A 346 -7.25 18.65 0.25
N VAL A 347 -6.10 18.62 -0.42
CA VAL A 347 -6.03 18.25 -1.85
C VAL A 347 -6.53 16.83 -2.06
N SER A 348 -6.17 15.90 -1.19
CA SER A 348 -6.63 14.50 -1.27
C SER A 348 -8.13 14.36 -1.06
N ALA A 349 -8.71 15.11 -0.12
CA ALA A 349 -10.15 15.17 0.08
C ALA A 349 -10.89 15.71 -1.15
N ALA A 350 -10.33 16.74 -1.80
CA ALA A 350 -10.86 17.32 -3.03
C ALA A 350 -10.78 16.31 -4.20
N LEU A 351 -9.60 15.68 -4.41
CA LEU A 351 -9.42 14.65 -5.43
C LEU A 351 -10.38 13.48 -5.22
N TYR A 352 -10.52 12.99 -3.98
CA TYR A 352 -11.46 11.93 -3.66
C TYR A 352 -12.90 12.34 -3.96
N ARG A 353 -13.33 13.52 -3.48
CA ARG A 353 -14.72 13.98 -3.57
C ARG A 353 -15.16 14.31 -5.00
N PHE A 354 -14.28 14.96 -5.78
CA PHE A 354 -14.64 15.51 -7.08
C PHE A 354 -14.18 14.65 -8.26
N PHE A 355 -13.25 13.73 -8.06
CA PHE A 355 -12.74 12.89 -9.15
C PHE A 355 -12.78 11.40 -8.83
N GLU A 356 -12.06 10.91 -7.80
CA GLU A 356 -11.88 9.47 -7.54
C GLU A 356 -13.23 8.76 -7.34
N TYR A 357 -14.02 9.23 -6.38
CA TYR A 357 -15.30 8.60 -6.05
C TYR A 357 -16.33 8.67 -7.20
N PRO A 358 -16.57 9.82 -7.86
CA PRO A 358 -17.50 9.89 -8.98
C PRO A 358 -17.10 9.02 -10.17
N VAL A 359 -15.80 9.04 -10.56
CA VAL A 359 -15.31 8.25 -11.70
C VAL A 359 -15.36 6.75 -11.40
N GLU A 360 -14.93 6.33 -10.20
CA GLU A 360 -15.06 4.93 -9.78
C GLU A 360 -16.53 4.47 -9.81
N ALA A 361 -17.43 5.26 -9.27
CA ALA A 361 -18.87 4.93 -9.24
C ALA A 361 -19.45 4.82 -10.65
N TRP A 362 -19.10 5.74 -11.54
CA TRP A 362 -19.52 5.73 -12.95
C TRP A 362 -19.02 4.48 -13.69
N LEU A 363 -17.73 4.16 -13.59
CA LEU A 363 -17.14 2.98 -14.23
C LEU A 363 -17.77 1.67 -13.72
N ARG A 364 -18.05 1.59 -12.43
CA ARG A 364 -18.74 0.41 -11.84
C ARG A 364 -20.19 0.29 -12.30
N ALA A 365 -20.91 1.40 -12.44
CA ALA A 365 -22.28 1.40 -12.96
C ALA A 365 -22.30 0.97 -14.43
N PHE A 366 -21.34 1.44 -15.22
CA PHE A 366 -21.20 1.05 -16.64
C PHE A 366 -21.03 -0.48 -16.80
N GLN A 367 -20.18 -1.11 -15.99
CA GLN A 367 -20.02 -2.57 -16.00
C GLN A 367 -21.34 -3.29 -15.67
N LYS A 368 -22.07 -2.84 -14.63
CA LYS A 368 -23.33 -3.46 -14.25
C LYS A 368 -24.37 -3.41 -15.38
N ARG A 369 -24.46 -2.29 -16.08
CA ARG A 369 -25.38 -2.12 -17.23
C ARG A 369 -25.02 -3.06 -18.38
N ARG A 370 -23.72 -3.21 -18.73
CA ARG A 370 -23.26 -4.13 -19.77
C ARG A 370 -23.58 -5.58 -19.46
N VAL A 371 -23.39 -6.00 -18.21
CA VAL A 371 -23.70 -7.38 -17.78
C VAL A 371 -25.21 -7.65 -17.81
N ALA A 372 -26.04 -6.66 -17.46
CA ALA A 372 -27.50 -6.79 -17.51
C ALA A 372 -28.05 -6.80 -18.94
N ALA A 373 -27.35 -6.15 -19.90
CA ALA A 373 -27.73 -6.09 -21.31
C ALA A 373 -27.19 -7.26 -22.14
N ALA A 374 -26.33 -8.12 -21.61
CA ALA A 374 -25.85 -9.30 -22.32
C ALA A 374 -27.00 -10.31 -22.48
N PRO A 375 -27.31 -10.79 -23.70
CA PRO A 375 -28.36 -11.80 -23.90
C PRO A 375 -28.00 -13.05 -23.08
N VAL A 376 -28.98 -13.60 -22.41
CA VAL A 376 -28.89 -14.93 -21.80
C VAL A 376 -28.74 -15.92 -22.97
N VAL A 377 -27.52 -16.35 -23.24
CA VAL A 377 -27.29 -17.45 -24.15
C VAL A 377 -27.93 -18.67 -23.50
N ALA A 378 -29.08 -19.11 -24.02
CA ALA A 378 -29.69 -20.34 -23.59
C ALA A 378 -28.65 -21.45 -23.79
N ALA A 379 -28.31 -22.14 -22.72
CA ALA A 379 -27.52 -23.35 -22.80
C ALA A 379 -28.48 -24.42 -23.37
N ASP A 380 -28.31 -24.73 -24.65
CA ASP A 380 -28.86 -25.92 -25.28
C ASP A 380 -28.06 -27.15 -24.85
#